data_4bab38fe5809f9f86080c4a3c1e99603
#
_entry.id   4bab38fe5809f9f86080c4a3c1e99603
#
_cell.length_a   1.000
_cell.length_b   1.000
_cell.length_c   1.000
_cell.angle_alpha   90.00
_cell.angle_beta   90.00
_cell.angle_gamma   90.00
#
_symmetry.space_group_name_H-M   'P 1'
#
loop_
_entity.id
_entity.type
_entity.pdbx_description
1 polymer ?
#
loop_
_entity_poly.entity_id
_entity_poly.type
_entity_poly.pdbx_seq_one_letter_code
_entity_poly.pdbx_strand_id
1 'polypeptide(L)'
;MEKPIDELDPQQRQVILNQAWFLIRRDWALKFKAMQEQRIQDCVEAFRGYCQKVRQEQLQGQKGKIGYITYSMLRTSWLEEQPAYLVEASDALWMLDPEPIRFEYDAEWTFSYWSDLQRQLRTEVEKQQVSLSELEWEQIMLEAAIHIHELVVNMMRLAMKQGVRLPEFQELDREEMFEIRVGEYMDHTVSVYKEDRRAMEANEIRSWLEEKEEQAYSYQALEGIQLSEGDYSQLDFRYTAFRQIEMGHSRLHSCVLVGTIWEESQLDGIDFTYSLLHGADFSGCSMRGAILDAVTGNAGYGSDASLDWEPLGFAGVDFTGTSLQGARFQDARLRGAVFQDALLQRASLNGADLTDAYFVGANVSGASFEGACLIRADFTGANVQGVMFTDEQRREAIGLECVSPEVFHSWEEPSTSSQARDGVRKREWLH
;
A
#
# COMPACT_ATOMS: atom_id res chain seq x y z
N MET A 1 -31.27 -43.60 20.83
CA MET A 1 -30.47 -42.68 21.63
C MET A 1 -29.47 -42.10 20.67
N GLU A 2 -29.79 -40.96 20.10
CA GLU A 2 -28.90 -40.16 19.32
C GLU A 2 -27.79 -39.64 20.27
N LYS A 3 -26.52 -39.82 19.91
CA LYS A 3 -25.43 -39.19 20.63
C LYS A 3 -25.64 -37.66 20.58
N PRO A 4 -25.43 -36.93 21.67
CA PRO A 4 -25.41 -35.49 21.61
C PRO A 4 -24.42 -35.06 20.52
N ILE A 5 -24.84 -34.16 19.67
CA ILE A 5 -23.97 -33.48 18.72
C ILE A 5 -22.95 -32.75 19.60
N ASP A 6 -21.72 -33.29 19.69
CA ASP A 6 -20.63 -32.60 20.37
C ASP A 6 -20.39 -31.29 19.58
N GLU A 7 -20.70 -30.17 20.21
CA GLU A 7 -20.33 -28.86 19.68
C GLU A 7 -18.83 -28.84 19.38
N LEU A 8 -18.45 -28.30 18.24
CA LEU A 8 -17.06 -28.20 17.84
C LEU A 8 -16.26 -27.45 18.92
N ASP A 9 -15.22 -28.05 19.46
CA ASP A 9 -14.34 -27.37 20.41
C ASP A 9 -13.76 -26.09 19.74
N PRO A 10 -13.80 -24.93 20.40
CA PRO A 10 -13.24 -23.67 19.88
C PRO A 10 -11.81 -23.79 19.35
N GLN A 11 -10.98 -24.64 19.95
CA GLN A 11 -9.62 -24.89 19.49
C GLN A 11 -9.60 -25.65 18.16
N GLN A 12 -10.46 -26.64 17.97
CA GLN A 12 -10.60 -27.37 16.72
C GLN A 12 -11.13 -26.46 15.59
N ARG A 13 -12.09 -25.59 15.92
CA ARG A 13 -12.59 -24.58 14.98
C ARG A 13 -11.46 -23.69 14.46
N GLN A 14 -10.65 -23.14 15.36
CA GLN A 14 -9.52 -22.28 15.01
C GLN A 14 -8.48 -23.01 14.15
N VAL A 15 -8.22 -24.28 14.43
CA VAL A 15 -7.29 -25.11 13.63
C VAL A 15 -7.82 -25.26 12.19
N ILE A 16 -9.12 -25.53 12.01
CA ILE A 16 -9.75 -25.67 10.69
C ILE A 16 -9.64 -24.35 9.91
N LEU A 17 -9.99 -23.24 10.54
CA LEU A 17 -9.92 -21.90 9.93
C LEU A 17 -8.49 -21.56 9.51
N ASN A 18 -7.53 -21.73 10.40
CA ASN A 18 -6.13 -21.41 10.12
C ASN A 18 -5.55 -22.26 8.99
N GLN A 19 -5.89 -23.56 8.94
CA GLN A 19 -5.42 -24.45 7.87
C GLN A 19 -6.05 -24.09 6.52
N ALA A 20 -7.36 -23.84 6.49
CA ALA A 20 -8.04 -23.43 5.27
C ALA A 20 -7.46 -22.11 4.75
N TRP A 21 -7.28 -21.13 5.64
CA TRP A 21 -6.68 -19.84 5.32
C TRP A 21 -5.25 -19.98 4.77
N PHE A 22 -4.40 -20.74 5.44
CA PHE A 22 -3.04 -20.98 4.99
C PHE A 22 -2.95 -21.52 3.56
N LEU A 23 -3.88 -22.40 3.18
CA LEU A 23 -3.88 -23.04 1.86
C LEU A 23 -4.35 -22.12 0.74
N ILE A 24 -5.33 -21.24 1.00
CA ILE A 24 -5.92 -20.40 -0.06
C ILE A 24 -5.27 -19.03 -0.22
N ARG A 25 -4.61 -18.50 0.83
CA ARG A 25 -4.11 -17.11 0.85
C ARG A 25 -3.20 -16.77 -0.34
N ARG A 26 -2.36 -17.72 -0.78
CA ARG A 26 -1.47 -17.52 -1.93
C ARG A 26 -2.25 -17.36 -3.23
N ASP A 27 -3.22 -18.22 -3.45
CA ASP A 27 -4.04 -18.18 -4.66
C ASP A 27 -4.89 -16.91 -4.67
N TRP A 28 -5.38 -16.50 -3.50
CA TRP A 28 -6.11 -15.24 -3.35
C TRP A 28 -5.22 -14.03 -3.65
N ALA A 29 -3.98 -14.00 -3.17
CA ALA A 29 -3.06 -12.92 -3.46
C ALA A 29 -2.79 -12.78 -4.96
N LEU A 30 -2.56 -13.90 -5.66
CA LEU A 30 -2.38 -13.90 -7.11
C LEU A 30 -3.64 -13.45 -7.86
N LYS A 31 -4.80 -13.94 -7.45
CA LYS A 31 -6.11 -13.55 -8.01
C LYS A 31 -6.38 -12.07 -7.79
N PHE A 32 -6.12 -11.56 -6.58
CA PHE A 32 -6.27 -10.14 -6.23
C PHE A 32 -5.38 -9.27 -7.12
N LYS A 33 -4.09 -9.61 -7.25
CA LYS A 33 -3.16 -8.89 -8.11
C LYS A 33 -3.62 -8.87 -9.57
N ALA A 34 -4.08 -10.00 -10.09
CA ALA A 34 -4.53 -10.09 -11.49
C ALA A 34 -5.76 -9.22 -11.80
N MET A 35 -6.59 -8.95 -10.82
CA MET A 35 -7.81 -8.14 -10.96
C MET A 35 -7.67 -6.71 -10.43
N GLN A 36 -6.57 -6.40 -9.78
CA GLN A 36 -6.37 -5.20 -8.99
C GLN A 36 -6.64 -3.91 -9.76
N GLU A 37 -6.04 -3.75 -10.94
CA GLU A 37 -6.17 -2.52 -11.75
C GLU A 37 -7.63 -2.23 -12.10
N GLN A 38 -8.34 -3.23 -12.62
CA GLN A 38 -9.75 -3.07 -12.96
C GLN A 38 -10.60 -2.74 -11.74
N ARG A 39 -10.36 -3.42 -10.60
CA ARG A 39 -11.13 -3.20 -9.37
C ARG A 39 -10.83 -1.84 -8.73
N ILE A 40 -9.61 -1.35 -8.83
CA ILE A 40 -9.28 0.03 -8.44
C ILE A 40 -10.14 1.00 -9.23
N GLN A 41 -10.22 0.86 -10.56
CA GLN A 41 -11.02 1.75 -11.39
C GLN A 41 -12.52 1.66 -11.07
N ASP A 42 -13.06 0.46 -10.86
CA ASP A 42 -14.46 0.27 -10.46
C ASP A 42 -14.76 0.97 -9.11
N CYS A 43 -13.87 0.82 -8.12
CA CYS A 43 -13.99 1.49 -6.81
C CYS A 43 -13.90 3.02 -6.93
N VAL A 44 -12.96 3.53 -7.72
CA VAL A 44 -12.77 4.98 -7.96
C VAL A 44 -14.00 5.57 -8.62
N GLU A 45 -14.61 4.88 -9.59
CA GLU A 45 -15.81 5.37 -10.27
C GLU A 45 -17.04 5.35 -9.34
N ALA A 46 -17.21 4.29 -8.54
CA ALA A 46 -18.24 4.27 -7.50
C ALA A 46 -18.07 5.44 -6.50
N PHE A 47 -16.83 5.65 -6.04
CA PHE A 47 -16.49 6.74 -5.13
C PHE A 47 -16.77 8.12 -5.74
N ARG A 48 -16.48 8.31 -7.04
CA ARG A 48 -16.85 9.53 -7.79
C ARG A 48 -18.34 9.81 -7.71
N GLY A 49 -19.17 8.80 -8.00
CA GLY A 49 -20.62 8.93 -7.92
C GLY A 49 -21.11 9.30 -6.51
N TYR A 50 -20.49 8.76 -5.48
CA TYR A 50 -20.80 9.11 -4.08
C TYR A 50 -20.44 10.56 -3.77
N CYS A 51 -19.25 11.02 -4.18
CA CYS A 51 -18.83 12.41 -4.00
C CYS A 51 -19.79 13.39 -4.69
N GLN A 52 -20.21 13.10 -5.92
CA GLN A 52 -21.17 13.93 -6.66
C GLN A 52 -22.49 14.06 -5.92
N LYS A 53 -23.01 12.97 -5.38
CA LYS A 53 -24.27 12.99 -4.61
C LYS A 53 -24.12 13.76 -3.30
N VAL A 54 -23.03 13.53 -2.55
CA VAL A 54 -22.78 14.30 -1.31
C VAL A 54 -22.69 15.79 -1.63
N ARG A 55 -21.97 16.17 -2.69
CA ARG A 55 -21.86 17.56 -3.13
C ARG A 55 -23.20 18.17 -3.50
N GLN A 56 -24.06 17.42 -4.17
CA GLN A 56 -25.42 17.86 -4.50
C GLN A 56 -26.24 18.17 -3.26
N GLU A 57 -26.23 17.31 -2.24
CA GLU A 57 -26.93 17.52 -0.97
C GLU A 57 -26.37 18.75 -0.21
N GLN A 58 -25.05 18.95 -0.25
CA GLN A 58 -24.41 20.15 0.33
C GLN A 58 -24.85 21.41 -0.38
N LEU A 59 -24.90 21.45 -1.70
CA LEU A 59 -25.35 22.60 -2.48
C LEU A 59 -26.83 22.93 -2.26
N GLN A 60 -27.65 21.93 -1.94
CA GLN A 60 -29.06 22.11 -1.60
C GLN A 60 -29.28 22.53 -0.14
N GLY A 61 -28.22 22.59 0.66
CA GLY A 61 -28.26 22.91 2.08
C GLY A 61 -28.88 21.79 2.94
N GLN A 62 -28.97 20.57 2.41
CA GLN A 62 -29.50 19.38 3.10
C GLN A 62 -28.40 18.69 3.94
N LYS A 63 -27.13 18.90 3.61
CA LYS A 63 -25.99 18.41 4.38
C LYS A 63 -24.96 19.51 4.55
N GLY A 64 -24.36 19.59 5.75
CA GLY A 64 -23.23 20.45 6.06
C GLY A 64 -21.88 19.80 5.68
N LYS A 65 -20.83 20.23 6.36
CA LYS A 65 -19.53 19.59 6.24
C LYS A 65 -19.60 18.13 6.65
N ILE A 66 -18.82 17.30 5.97
CA ILE A 66 -18.66 15.88 6.34
C ILE A 66 -17.29 15.65 6.97
N GLY A 67 -17.26 14.87 8.05
CA GLY A 67 -16.04 14.42 8.73
C GLY A 67 -15.63 13.00 8.33
N TYR A 68 -16.61 12.18 7.89
CA TYR A 68 -16.37 10.77 7.64
C TYR A 68 -17.10 10.28 6.39
N ILE A 69 -16.46 9.35 5.67
CA ILE A 69 -17.12 8.41 4.75
C ILE A 69 -16.79 7.01 5.26
N THR A 70 -17.79 6.26 5.71
CA THR A 70 -17.59 4.93 6.30
C THR A 70 -18.20 3.85 5.42
N TYR A 71 -17.42 2.85 5.04
CA TYR A 71 -17.86 1.64 4.35
C TYR A 71 -18.02 0.54 5.40
N SER A 72 -19.24 0.17 5.68
CA SER A 72 -19.60 -0.79 6.72
C SER A 72 -20.04 -2.10 6.13
N MET A 73 -19.28 -3.19 6.39
CA MET A 73 -19.63 -4.54 5.98
C MET A 73 -20.88 -5.01 6.74
N LEU A 74 -21.84 -5.55 6.01
CA LEU A 74 -23.00 -6.24 6.56
C LEU A 74 -22.74 -7.75 6.47
N ARG A 75 -22.28 -8.38 7.54
CA ARG A 75 -21.91 -9.82 7.53
C ARG A 75 -23.00 -10.73 7.02
N THR A 76 -24.26 -10.44 7.35
CA THR A 76 -25.40 -11.24 6.92
C THR A 76 -25.62 -11.24 5.42
N SER A 77 -25.25 -10.17 4.72
CA SER A 77 -25.36 -10.08 3.26
C SER A 77 -24.51 -11.13 2.53
N TRP A 78 -23.43 -11.58 3.15
CA TRP A 78 -22.57 -12.63 2.62
C TRP A 78 -23.24 -14.01 2.67
N LEU A 79 -24.00 -14.28 3.74
CA LEU A 79 -24.78 -15.52 3.84
C LEU A 79 -25.93 -15.54 2.83
N GLU A 80 -26.45 -14.37 2.47
CA GLU A 80 -27.50 -14.18 1.46
C GLU A 80 -26.95 -14.13 0.03
N GLU A 81 -25.62 -14.34 -0.14
CA GLU A 81 -24.93 -14.31 -1.42
C GLU A 81 -25.03 -12.94 -2.15
N GLN A 82 -25.25 -11.86 -1.41
CA GLN A 82 -25.35 -10.49 -1.91
C GLN A 82 -24.39 -9.58 -1.13
N PRO A 83 -23.06 -9.75 -1.29
CA PRO A 83 -22.07 -8.99 -0.53
C PRO A 83 -22.16 -7.50 -0.84
N ALA A 84 -22.60 -6.73 0.14
CA ALA A 84 -22.75 -5.28 0.05
C ALA A 84 -22.16 -4.59 1.27
N TYR A 85 -21.72 -3.35 1.07
CA TYR A 85 -21.30 -2.45 2.13
C TYR A 85 -22.26 -1.26 2.20
N LEU A 86 -22.75 -0.97 3.39
CA LEU A 86 -23.42 0.30 3.66
C LEU A 86 -22.36 1.41 3.67
N VAL A 87 -22.54 2.43 2.85
CA VAL A 87 -21.64 3.60 2.82
C VAL A 87 -22.39 4.79 3.37
N GLU A 88 -21.80 5.43 4.39
CA GLU A 88 -22.39 6.59 5.04
C GLU A 88 -21.42 7.78 4.99
N ALA A 89 -21.89 8.93 4.48
CA ALA A 89 -21.21 10.20 4.60
C ALA A 89 -21.82 10.97 5.79
N SER A 90 -21.00 11.10 6.85
CA SER A 90 -21.42 11.66 8.16
C SER A 90 -20.65 12.94 8.49
N ASP A 91 -21.22 13.78 9.34
CA ASP A 91 -20.58 14.96 9.91
C ASP A 91 -19.48 14.59 10.95
N ALA A 92 -19.05 15.57 11.74
CA ALA A 92 -18.05 15.37 12.79
C ALA A 92 -18.50 14.44 13.92
N LEU A 93 -19.80 14.17 14.05
CA LEU A 93 -20.35 13.25 15.05
C LEU A 93 -20.24 11.76 14.63
N TRP A 94 -19.83 11.50 13.39
CA TRP A 94 -19.61 10.16 12.83
C TRP A 94 -20.81 9.24 12.97
N MET A 95 -20.69 8.14 13.76
CA MET A 95 -21.79 7.19 14.00
C MET A 95 -23.02 7.80 14.71
N LEU A 96 -22.86 8.97 15.31
CA LEU A 96 -23.93 9.70 16.00
C LEU A 96 -24.58 10.77 15.11
N ASP A 97 -24.16 10.91 13.85
CA ASP A 97 -24.84 11.79 12.89
C ASP A 97 -26.29 11.33 12.70
N PRO A 98 -27.28 12.18 13.01
CA PRO A 98 -28.68 11.79 12.91
C PRO A 98 -29.18 11.62 11.47
N GLU A 99 -28.51 12.25 10.51
CA GLU A 99 -28.91 12.29 9.09
C GLU A 99 -27.71 12.05 8.16
N PRO A 100 -27.05 10.85 8.23
CA PRO A 100 -25.97 10.52 7.30
C PRO A 100 -26.53 10.31 5.89
N ILE A 101 -25.74 10.70 4.88
CA ILE A 101 -26.09 10.38 3.49
C ILE A 101 -25.70 8.92 3.23
N ARG A 102 -26.66 8.10 2.85
CA ARG A 102 -26.48 6.66 2.68
C ARG A 102 -26.38 6.25 1.23
N PHE A 103 -25.50 5.27 1.01
CA PHE A 103 -25.29 4.60 -0.27
C PHE A 103 -25.06 3.11 -0.03
N GLU A 104 -25.07 2.36 -1.10
CA GLU A 104 -24.67 0.96 -1.11
C GLU A 104 -23.47 0.79 -2.06
N TYR A 105 -22.44 0.13 -1.59
CA TYR A 105 -21.31 -0.30 -2.41
C TYR A 105 -21.45 -1.79 -2.69
N ASP A 106 -21.63 -2.14 -3.96
CA ASP A 106 -21.69 -3.51 -4.43
C ASP A 106 -20.29 -4.14 -4.38
N ALA A 107 -20.14 -5.16 -3.54
CA ALA A 107 -18.93 -5.94 -3.37
C ALA A 107 -19.02 -7.32 -4.06
N GLU A 108 -19.86 -7.50 -5.09
CA GLU A 108 -20.06 -8.77 -5.81
C GLU A 108 -18.74 -9.43 -6.27
N TRP A 109 -17.73 -8.62 -6.59
CA TRP A 109 -16.42 -9.14 -6.98
C TRP A 109 -15.77 -10.03 -5.90
N THR A 110 -16.14 -9.87 -4.66
CA THR A 110 -15.62 -10.65 -3.52
C THR A 110 -16.26 -12.04 -3.44
N PHE A 111 -17.40 -12.25 -4.10
CA PHE A 111 -18.14 -13.52 -4.05
C PHE A 111 -17.32 -14.71 -4.54
N SER A 112 -16.43 -14.49 -5.50
CA SER A 112 -15.52 -15.53 -5.96
C SER A 112 -14.53 -16.00 -4.89
N TYR A 113 -14.13 -15.12 -3.96
CA TYR A 113 -13.27 -15.46 -2.81
C TYR A 113 -14.10 -16.19 -1.75
N TRP A 114 -15.33 -15.74 -1.53
CA TRP A 114 -16.29 -16.43 -0.64
C TRP A 114 -16.51 -17.89 -1.04
N SER A 115 -16.78 -18.13 -2.32
CA SER A 115 -16.95 -19.48 -2.87
C SER A 115 -15.69 -20.34 -2.74
N ASP A 116 -14.51 -19.76 -2.96
CA ASP A 116 -13.22 -20.45 -2.77
C ASP A 116 -13.02 -20.85 -1.29
N LEU A 117 -13.33 -19.94 -0.38
CA LEU A 117 -13.24 -20.17 1.06
C LEU A 117 -14.17 -21.27 1.53
N GLN A 118 -15.45 -21.22 1.11
CA GLN A 118 -16.44 -22.27 1.41
C GLN A 118 -15.93 -23.65 0.99
N ARG A 119 -15.43 -23.76 -0.24
CA ARG A 119 -14.89 -25.02 -0.77
C ARG A 119 -13.71 -25.53 0.05
N GLN A 120 -12.79 -24.66 0.41
CA GLN A 120 -11.59 -25.04 1.18
C GLN A 120 -11.97 -25.45 2.61
N LEU A 121 -12.84 -24.69 3.27
CA LEU A 121 -13.32 -25.02 4.62
C LEU A 121 -14.04 -26.39 4.64
N ARG A 122 -14.90 -26.68 3.66
CA ARG A 122 -15.54 -28.01 3.55
C ARG A 122 -14.50 -29.13 3.43
N THR A 123 -13.48 -28.91 2.62
CA THR A 123 -12.38 -29.89 2.46
C THR A 123 -11.62 -30.13 3.78
N GLU A 124 -11.36 -29.08 4.56
CA GLU A 124 -10.66 -29.24 5.86
C GLU A 124 -11.57 -29.91 6.91
N VAL A 125 -12.85 -29.57 6.96
CA VAL A 125 -13.83 -30.23 7.83
C VAL A 125 -13.93 -31.72 7.52
N GLU A 126 -14.01 -32.10 6.24
CA GLU A 126 -14.05 -33.51 5.80
C GLU A 126 -12.77 -34.26 6.18
N LYS A 127 -11.59 -33.66 5.99
CA LYS A 127 -10.29 -34.25 6.37
C LYS A 127 -10.21 -34.56 7.86
N GLN A 128 -10.77 -33.68 8.68
CA GLN A 128 -10.78 -33.85 10.13
C GLN A 128 -11.91 -34.76 10.63
N GLN A 129 -12.76 -35.28 9.73
CA GLN A 129 -13.89 -36.15 10.04
C GLN A 129 -14.87 -35.54 11.05
N VAL A 130 -15.04 -34.21 11.01
CA VAL A 130 -15.96 -33.47 11.85
C VAL A 130 -17.31 -33.35 11.14
N SER A 131 -18.40 -33.51 11.89
CA SER A 131 -19.76 -33.25 11.40
C SER A 131 -20.21 -31.92 11.97
N LEU A 132 -20.52 -30.95 11.12
CA LEU A 132 -21.02 -29.64 11.52
C LEU A 132 -22.53 -29.55 11.32
N SER A 133 -23.23 -28.95 12.27
CA SER A 133 -24.57 -28.47 12.09
C SER A 133 -24.60 -27.25 11.15
N GLU A 134 -25.74 -26.91 10.62
CA GLU A 134 -25.93 -25.73 9.76
C GLU A 134 -25.51 -24.43 10.50
N LEU A 135 -25.89 -24.31 11.77
CA LEU A 135 -25.54 -23.16 12.61
C LEU A 135 -24.03 -23.04 12.83
N GLU A 136 -23.32 -24.14 13.11
CA GLU A 136 -21.87 -24.14 13.27
C GLU A 136 -21.17 -23.78 11.96
N TRP A 137 -21.72 -24.26 10.83
CA TRP A 137 -21.21 -23.89 9.51
C TRP A 137 -21.33 -22.39 9.25
N GLU A 138 -22.51 -21.80 9.51
CA GLU A 138 -22.74 -20.37 9.38
C GLU A 138 -21.80 -19.56 10.28
N GLN A 139 -21.58 -19.97 11.52
CA GLN A 139 -20.64 -19.33 12.44
C GLN A 139 -19.22 -19.34 11.91
N ILE A 140 -18.73 -20.49 11.42
CA ILE A 140 -17.39 -20.62 10.82
C ILE A 140 -17.26 -19.69 9.60
N MET A 141 -18.27 -19.63 8.76
CA MET A 141 -18.28 -18.78 7.59
C MET A 141 -18.26 -17.30 7.96
N LEU A 142 -19.03 -16.88 8.97
CA LEU A 142 -19.03 -15.50 9.45
C LEU A 142 -17.68 -15.09 10.08
N GLU A 143 -17.03 -16.01 10.82
CA GLU A 143 -15.67 -15.78 11.34
C GLU A 143 -14.66 -15.65 10.20
N ALA A 144 -14.79 -16.48 9.16
CA ALA A 144 -13.89 -16.45 8.01
C ALA A 144 -14.10 -15.24 7.09
N ALA A 145 -15.26 -14.58 7.15
CA ALA A 145 -15.57 -13.39 6.35
C ALA A 145 -14.56 -12.24 6.58
N ILE A 146 -13.90 -12.21 7.75
CA ILE A 146 -12.89 -11.20 8.07
C ILE A 146 -11.75 -11.19 7.03
N HIS A 147 -11.33 -12.35 6.51
CA HIS A 147 -10.27 -12.44 5.52
C HIS A 147 -10.66 -11.84 4.16
N ILE A 148 -11.96 -11.91 3.83
CA ILE A 148 -12.47 -11.29 2.60
C ILE A 148 -12.62 -9.78 2.82
N HIS A 149 -13.05 -9.39 4.02
CA HIS A 149 -13.10 -7.99 4.41
C HIS A 149 -11.71 -7.31 4.31
N GLU A 150 -10.64 -8.00 4.70
CA GLU A 150 -9.27 -7.52 4.53
C GLU A 150 -8.92 -7.21 3.06
N LEU A 151 -9.41 -8.01 2.10
CA LEU A 151 -9.24 -7.72 0.68
C LEU A 151 -9.94 -6.42 0.28
N VAL A 152 -11.16 -6.17 0.80
CA VAL A 152 -11.89 -4.93 0.53
C VAL A 152 -11.17 -3.74 1.14
N VAL A 153 -10.69 -3.85 2.38
CA VAL A 153 -9.89 -2.79 3.03
C VAL A 153 -8.68 -2.43 2.18
N ASN A 154 -7.94 -3.44 1.71
CA ASN A 154 -6.74 -3.22 0.90
C ASN A 154 -7.09 -2.64 -0.48
N MET A 155 -8.17 -3.11 -1.12
CA MET A 155 -8.66 -2.53 -2.37
C MET A 155 -9.01 -1.05 -2.20
N MET A 156 -9.71 -0.71 -1.11
CA MET A 156 -10.09 0.68 -0.83
C MET A 156 -8.87 1.57 -0.55
N ARG A 157 -7.81 1.08 0.14
CA ARG A 157 -6.55 1.83 0.29
C ARG A 157 -5.91 2.16 -1.05
N LEU A 158 -5.87 1.18 -1.95
CA LEU A 158 -5.32 1.38 -3.30
C LEU A 158 -6.19 2.34 -4.13
N ALA A 159 -7.51 2.17 -4.08
CA ALA A 159 -8.44 3.03 -4.81
C ALA A 159 -8.41 4.48 -4.31
N MET A 160 -8.26 4.69 -2.99
CA MET A 160 -8.24 6.04 -2.42
C MET A 160 -6.98 6.83 -2.78
N LYS A 161 -5.87 6.20 -3.16
CA LYS A 161 -4.71 6.92 -3.76
C LYS A 161 -5.12 7.77 -4.98
N GLN A 162 -6.07 7.28 -5.77
CA GLN A 162 -6.63 7.99 -6.94
C GLN A 162 -7.91 8.75 -6.58
N GLY A 163 -8.79 8.12 -5.80
CA GLY A 163 -10.11 8.65 -5.45
C GLY A 163 -10.07 10.03 -4.81
N VAL A 164 -9.15 10.24 -3.87
CA VAL A 164 -9.01 11.54 -3.17
C VAL A 164 -8.45 12.65 -4.07
N ARG A 165 -7.90 12.32 -5.24
CA ARG A 165 -7.43 13.29 -6.24
C ARG A 165 -8.52 13.71 -7.23
N LEU A 166 -9.68 13.08 -7.18
CA LEU A 166 -10.82 13.42 -8.05
C LEU A 166 -11.31 14.84 -7.78
N PRO A 167 -11.63 15.62 -8.81
CA PRO A 167 -12.23 16.94 -8.62
C PRO A 167 -13.49 16.89 -7.76
N GLU A 168 -14.33 15.87 -7.93
CA GLU A 168 -15.57 15.68 -7.19
C GLU A 168 -15.33 15.50 -5.68
N PHE A 169 -14.23 14.83 -5.29
CA PHE A 169 -13.84 14.76 -3.87
C PHE A 169 -13.27 16.06 -3.37
N GLN A 170 -12.44 16.75 -4.16
CA GLN A 170 -11.83 18.02 -3.77
C GLN A 170 -12.87 19.14 -3.59
N GLU A 171 -14.00 19.09 -4.28
CA GLU A 171 -15.11 20.02 -4.17
C GLU A 171 -16.02 19.77 -2.96
N LEU A 172 -15.86 18.66 -2.22
CA LEU A 172 -16.65 18.40 -1.01
C LEU A 172 -16.32 19.41 0.09
N ASP A 173 -17.34 19.87 0.78
CA ASP A 173 -17.19 20.65 2.01
C ASP A 173 -16.91 19.67 3.16
N ARG A 174 -15.63 19.61 3.59
CA ARG A 174 -15.13 18.67 4.59
C ARG A 174 -14.72 19.39 5.87
N GLU A 175 -14.83 18.69 7.00
CA GLU A 175 -14.26 19.11 8.27
C GLU A 175 -12.71 19.21 8.18
N GLU A 176 -12.09 19.88 9.13
CA GLU A 176 -10.62 19.97 9.21
C GLU A 176 -9.99 18.61 9.44
N MET A 177 -10.62 17.75 10.24
CA MET A 177 -10.32 16.33 10.32
C MET A 177 -11.33 15.55 9.47
N PHE A 178 -10.84 14.80 8.52
CA PHE A 178 -11.66 13.97 7.63
C PHE A 178 -11.06 12.58 7.49
N GLU A 179 -11.90 11.55 7.52
CA GLU A 179 -11.47 10.17 7.34
C GLU A 179 -12.38 9.39 6.39
N ILE A 180 -11.78 8.53 5.57
CA ILE A 180 -12.48 7.44 4.89
C ILE A 180 -12.13 6.16 5.65
N ARG A 181 -13.16 5.46 6.14
CA ARG A 181 -13.01 4.28 6.99
C ARG A 181 -13.69 3.07 6.36
N VAL A 182 -13.14 1.91 6.61
CA VAL A 182 -13.72 0.62 6.17
C VAL A 182 -13.72 -0.33 7.35
N GLY A 183 -14.82 -1.01 7.59
CA GLY A 183 -14.93 -1.91 8.74
C GLY A 183 -16.26 -2.65 8.77
N GLU A 184 -16.61 -3.13 9.94
CA GLU A 184 -17.89 -3.78 10.19
C GLU A 184 -18.93 -2.78 10.71
N TYR A 185 -20.18 -3.00 10.35
CA TYR A 185 -21.27 -2.14 10.78
C TYR A 185 -21.40 -2.15 12.31
N MET A 186 -21.34 -0.96 12.92
CA MET A 186 -21.39 -0.73 14.38
C MET A 186 -20.29 -1.47 15.18
N ASP A 187 -19.18 -1.80 14.55
CA ASP A 187 -18.03 -2.48 15.17
C ASP A 187 -16.71 -1.83 14.72
N HIS A 188 -15.64 -2.58 14.70
CA HIS A 188 -14.30 -2.10 14.38
C HIS A 188 -14.17 -1.62 12.93
N THR A 189 -13.62 -0.43 12.76
CA THR A 189 -13.28 0.14 11.45
C THR A 189 -11.84 0.62 11.43
N VAL A 190 -11.20 0.55 10.27
CA VAL A 190 -9.84 1.07 10.05
C VAL A 190 -9.87 2.24 9.08
N SER A 191 -9.00 3.22 9.27
CA SER A 191 -8.83 4.32 8.33
C SER A 191 -8.12 3.82 7.07
N VAL A 192 -8.65 4.15 5.90
CA VAL A 192 -8.02 3.91 4.60
C VAL A 192 -7.52 5.20 3.97
N TYR A 193 -8.03 6.34 4.44
CA TYR A 193 -7.55 7.67 4.14
C TYR A 193 -7.86 8.61 5.31
N LYS A 194 -6.90 9.43 5.69
CA LYS A 194 -7.05 10.46 6.71
C LYS A 194 -6.44 11.78 6.22
N GLU A 195 -7.12 12.87 6.53
CA GLU A 195 -6.69 14.23 6.28
C GLU A 195 -6.87 15.02 7.59
N ASP A 196 -5.85 15.73 8.01
CA ASP A 196 -5.89 16.65 9.15
C ASP A 196 -5.30 17.99 8.70
N ARG A 197 -6.19 18.96 8.48
CA ARG A 197 -5.83 20.31 8.02
C ARG A 197 -5.68 21.32 9.15
N ARG A 198 -5.74 20.86 10.39
CA ARG A 198 -5.48 21.72 11.54
C ARG A 198 -4.01 22.11 11.55
N ALA A 199 -3.74 23.37 11.94
CA ALA A 199 -2.36 23.81 12.10
C ALA A 199 -1.65 22.98 13.17
N MET A 200 -0.53 22.35 12.79
CA MET A 200 0.30 21.55 13.68
C MET A 200 1.63 22.26 13.89
N GLU A 201 1.98 22.49 15.16
CA GLU A 201 3.28 23.06 15.50
C GLU A 201 4.34 21.96 15.53
N ALA A 202 5.42 22.14 14.74
CA ALA A 202 6.49 21.14 14.59
C ALA A 202 7.09 20.69 15.94
N ASN A 203 7.22 21.60 16.92
CA ASN A 203 7.74 21.30 18.24
C ASN A 203 6.78 20.41 19.06
N GLU A 204 5.46 20.63 18.93
CA GLU A 204 4.45 19.80 19.61
C GLU A 204 4.46 18.39 19.06
N ILE A 205 4.50 18.25 17.73
CA ILE A 205 4.60 16.94 17.07
C ILE A 205 5.91 16.24 17.42
N ARG A 206 7.04 16.97 17.43
CA ARG A 206 8.33 16.41 17.84
C ARG A 206 8.27 15.87 19.29
N SER A 207 7.76 16.67 20.22
CA SER A 207 7.61 16.25 21.62
C SER A 207 6.71 15.04 21.75
N TRP A 208 5.59 15.02 21.04
CA TRP A 208 4.69 13.87 21.01
C TRP A 208 5.34 12.59 20.46
N LEU A 209 6.12 12.69 19.37
CA LEU A 209 6.85 11.53 18.83
C LEU A 209 7.97 11.05 19.77
N GLU A 210 8.59 11.96 20.53
CA GLU A 210 9.63 11.64 21.52
C GLU A 210 9.08 10.96 22.80
N GLU A 211 7.79 11.09 23.09
CA GLU A 211 7.11 10.37 24.17
C GLU A 211 7.09 8.86 23.95
N LYS A 212 7.18 8.42 22.68
CA LYS A 212 7.23 7.01 22.25
C LYS A 212 6.10 6.16 22.84
N GLU A 213 4.88 6.70 22.79
CA GLU A 213 3.69 5.99 23.24
C GLU A 213 3.35 4.83 22.29
N GLU A 214 3.02 3.68 22.85
CA GLU A 214 2.67 2.50 22.07
C GLU A 214 1.39 2.74 21.25
N GLN A 215 1.45 2.48 19.93
CA GLN A 215 0.34 2.59 18.94
C GLN A 215 -0.25 4.01 18.72
N ALA A 216 0.27 5.04 19.37
CA ALA A 216 -0.28 6.40 19.26
C ALA A 216 -0.10 7.01 17.86
N TYR A 217 0.88 6.55 17.07
CA TYR A 217 1.32 7.18 15.82
C TYR A 217 0.78 6.49 14.57
N SER A 218 0.07 5.40 14.71
CA SER A 218 -0.56 4.70 13.59
C SER A 218 -1.79 5.45 13.06
N TYR A 219 -2.06 5.30 11.74
CA TYR A 219 -3.22 5.90 11.07
C TYR A 219 -3.30 7.44 11.19
N GLN A 220 -2.17 8.12 11.30
CA GLN A 220 -2.12 9.58 11.38
C GLN A 220 -1.99 10.23 10.00
N ALA A 221 -2.23 11.55 9.95
CA ALA A 221 -1.89 12.39 8.81
C ALA A 221 -1.03 13.55 9.32
N LEU A 222 0.24 13.57 8.89
CA LEU A 222 1.21 14.61 9.25
C LEU A 222 1.57 15.35 7.97
N GLU A 223 1.45 16.69 7.97
CA GLU A 223 1.64 17.47 6.76
C GLU A 223 2.44 18.74 7.04
N GLY A 224 3.42 19.05 6.17
CA GLY A 224 4.16 20.32 6.18
C GLY A 224 5.09 20.51 7.37
N ILE A 225 5.58 19.44 8.02
CA ILE A 225 6.30 19.51 9.29
C ILE A 225 7.79 19.21 9.09
N GLN A 226 8.65 19.98 9.79
CA GLN A 226 10.09 19.78 9.83
C GLN A 226 10.49 18.95 11.05
N LEU A 227 10.93 17.71 10.80
CA LEU A 227 11.30 16.73 11.81
C LEU A 227 12.73 16.18 11.61
N SER A 228 13.56 16.91 10.84
CA SER A 228 14.93 16.48 10.54
C SER A 228 15.79 16.32 11.79
N GLU A 229 16.80 15.41 11.71
CA GLU A 229 17.78 15.11 12.75
C GLU A 229 17.17 14.54 14.07
N GLY A 230 15.91 14.08 14.02
CA GLY A 230 15.21 13.47 15.16
C GLY A 230 15.49 11.96 15.32
N ASP A 231 15.22 11.44 16.51
CA ASP A 231 15.20 9.99 16.78
C ASP A 231 13.79 9.51 17.06
N TYR A 232 13.17 8.94 16.04
CA TYR A 232 11.82 8.40 16.04
C TYR A 232 11.84 6.87 15.93
N SER A 233 12.89 6.24 16.44
CA SER A 233 13.09 4.79 16.38
C SER A 233 12.06 4.03 17.22
N GLN A 234 11.71 2.81 16.77
CA GLN A 234 10.80 1.87 17.44
C GLN A 234 9.34 2.35 17.52
N LEU A 235 8.93 3.28 16.66
CA LEU A 235 7.55 3.75 16.60
C LEU A 235 6.70 2.95 15.60
N ASP A 236 5.42 2.84 15.90
CA ASP A 236 4.43 2.24 15.01
C ASP A 236 3.69 3.32 14.23
N PHE A 237 4.13 3.54 13.00
CA PHE A 237 3.54 4.47 12.04
C PHE A 237 2.67 3.77 10.99
N ARG A 238 2.23 2.53 11.22
CA ARG A 238 1.45 1.83 10.21
C ARG A 238 0.31 2.69 9.66
N TYR A 239 0.18 2.72 8.34
CA TYR A 239 -0.85 3.47 7.62
C TYR A 239 -0.88 4.98 7.86
N THR A 240 0.19 5.56 8.37
CA THR A 240 0.33 7.01 8.53
C THR A 240 0.68 7.64 7.18
N ALA A 241 0.04 8.76 6.90
CA ALA A 241 0.34 9.59 5.74
C ALA A 241 1.28 10.74 6.15
N PHE A 242 2.44 10.78 5.53
CA PHE A 242 3.43 11.84 5.66
C PHE A 242 3.44 12.65 4.37
N ARG A 243 2.94 13.88 4.42
CA ARG A 243 2.86 14.77 3.27
C ARG A 243 3.75 15.97 3.46
N GLN A 244 4.62 16.25 2.50
CA GLN A 244 5.53 17.41 2.54
C GLN A 244 6.36 17.46 3.84
N ILE A 245 6.79 16.30 4.33
CA ILE A 245 7.58 16.18 5.55
C ILE A 245 9.06 16.33 5.23
N GLU A 246 9.78 17.10 6.05
CA GLU A 246 11.23 17.14 6.06
C GLU A 246 11.74 16.31 7.23
N MET A 247 12.33 15.12 6.94
CA MET A 247 12.86 14.18 7.93
C MET A 247 14.31 13.75 7.62
N GLY A 248 15.04 14.60 6.89
CA GLY A 248 16.42 14.31 6.53
C GLY A 248 17.29 14.03 7.75
N HIS A 249 18.20 13.04 7.64
CA HIS A 249 19.13 12.62 8.70
C HIS A 249 18.47 12.16 10.02
N SER A 250 17.18 11.90 10.00
CA SER A 250 16.46 11.34 11.16
C SER A 250 16.63 9.84 11.24
N ARG A 251 16.44 9.27 12.45
CA ARG A 251 16.43 7.83 12.69
C ARG A 251 15.01 7.32 12.86
N LEU A 252 14.64 6.36 12.02
CA LEU A 252 13.42 5.56 12.11
C LEU A 252 13.78 4.06 12.18
N HIS A 253 14.77 3.74 12.98
CA HIS A 253 15.29 2.39 13.17
C HIS A 253 14.25 1.49 13.85
N SER A 254 14.05 0.26 13.33
CA SER A 254 13.10 -0.72 13.89
C SER A 254 11.66 -0.21 14.01
N CYS A 255 11.23 0.66 13.10
CA CYS A 255 9.85 1.16 13.05
C CYS A 255 8.92 0.21 12.28
N VAL A 256 7.62 0.28 12.61
CA VAL A 256 6.56 -0.32 11.81
C VAL A 256 6.01 0.74 10.85
N LEU A 257 6.37 0.65 9.58
CA LEU A 257 6.03 1.62 8.52
C LEU A 257 5.12 0.98 7.46
N VAL A 258 4.39 -0.08 7.85
CA VAL A 258 3.50 -0.83 6.95
C VAL A 258 2.43 0.10 6.38
N GLY A 259 2.33 0.14 5.04
CA GLY A 259 1.33 0.92 4.33
C GLY A 259 1.42 2.44 4.51
N THR A 260 2.56 2.97 4.97
CA THR A 260 2.78 4.42 5.05
C THR A 260 2.82 5.05 3.67
N ILE A 261 2.42 6.32 3.58
CA ILE A 261 2.45 7.11 2.34
C ILE A 261 3.31 8.34 2.58
N TRP A 262 4.31 8.56 1.70
CA TRP A 262 5.27 9.66 1.82
C TRP A 262 5.17 10.56 0.59
N GLU A 263 4.19 11.44 0.56
CA GLU A 263 3.99 12.35 -0.57
C GLU A 263 4.90 13.58 -0.46
N GLU A 264 5.63 13.89 -1.55
CA GLU A 264 6.47 15.10 -1.68
C GLU A 264 7.44 15.32 -0.50
N SER A 265 7.89 14.24 0.16
CA SER A 265 8.68 14.32 1.39
C SER A 265 10.19 14.28 1.10
N GLN A 266 10.96 14.97 1.98
CA GLN A 266 12.42 15.06 1.91
C GLN A 266 13.05 14.18 3.00
N LEU A 267 13.65 13.07 2.59
CA LEU A 267 14.14 12.00 3.45
C LEU A 267 15.65 11.71 3.22
N ASP A 268 16.42 12.69 2.73
CA ASP A 268 17.84 12.51 2.44
C ASP A 268 18.61 12.11 3.71
N GLY A 269 19.39 11.04 3.63
CA GLY A 269 20.19 10.52 4.75
C GLY A 269 19.40 9.92 5.92
N ILE A 270 18.10 9.68 5.76
CA ILE A 270 17.27 9.02 6.79
C ILE A 270 17.71 7.58 7.04
N ASP A 271 17.58 7.09 8.27
CA ASP A 271 17.92 5.73 8.66
C ASP A 271 16.67 4.92 9.02
N PHE A 272 16.30 3.98 8.14
CA PHE A 272 15.20 3.03 8.31
C PHE A 272 15.66 1.62 8.71
N THR A 273 16.93 1.44 9.10
CA THR A 273 17.51 0.11 9.38
C THR A 273 16.58 -0.75 10.24
N TYR A 274 16.37 -2.02 9.86
CA TYR A 274 15.50 -3.03 10.50
C TYR A 274 14.00 -2.70 10.53
N SER A 275 13.53 -1.71 9.80
CA SER A 275 12.11 -1.34 9.79
C SER A 275 11.27 -2.21 8.88
N LEU A 276 9.96 -2.31 9.19
CA LEU A 276 8.97 -3.02 8.38
C LEU A 276 8.29 -2.05 7.43
N LEU A 277 8.48 -2.26 6.11
CA LEU A 277 8.04 -1.34 5.04
C LEU A 277 6.99 -1.96 4.11
N HIS A 278 6.32 -3.06 4.49
CA HIS A 278 5.35 -3.72 3.61
C HIS A 278 4.31 -2.72 3.08
N GLY A 279 4.21 -2.59 1.76
CA GLY A 279 3.26 -1.68 1.10
C GLY A 279 3.50 -0.18 1.34
N ALA A 280 4.63 0.21 1.91
CA ALA A 280 5.00 1.61 2.04
C ALA A 280 5.20 2.25 0.66
N ASP A 281 4.79 3.49 0.49
CA ASP A 281 4.83 4.26 -0.74
C ASP A 281 5.75 5.48 -0.57
N PHE A 282 6.94 5.40 -1.18
CA PHE A 282 7.93 6.48 -1.23
C PHE A 282 8.00 7.12 -2.62
N SER A 283 7.00 6.90 -3.46
CA SER A 283 7.03 7.35 -4.85
C SER A 283 7.32 8.85 -4.96
N GLY A 284 8.31 9.21 -5.78
CA GLY A 284 8.71 10.60 -6.03
C GLY A 284 9.47 11.29 -4.89
N CYS A 285 9.74 10.62 -3.76
CA CYS A 285 10.48 11.21 -2.64
C CYS A 285 11.97 11.43 -2.95
N SER A 286 12.62 12.35 -2.21
CA SER A 286 14.07 12.44 -2.13
C SER A 286 14.59 11.62 -0.94
N MET A 287 15.42 10.61 -1.23
CA MET A 287 16.01 9.68 -0.25
C MET A 287 17.50 9.44 -0.54
N ARG A 288 18.21 10.47 -0.95
CA ARG A 288 19.65 10.38 -1.28
C ARG A 288 20.45 9.99 -0.04
N GLY A 289 21.29 8.96 -0.18
CA GLY A 289 22.10 8.46 0.93
C GLY A 289 21.30 7.86 2.08
N ALA A 290 20.01 7.57 1.89
CA ALA A 290 19.19 6.89 2.90
C ALA A 290 19.74 5.50 3.23
N ILE A 291 19.54 5.05 4.47
CA ILE A 291 19.97 3.76 4.97
C ILE A 291 18.72 2.89 5.15
N LEU A 292 18.62 1.85 4.33
CA LEU A 292 17.53 0.86 4.36
C LEU A 292 18.11 -0.55 4.59
N ASP A 293 19.18 -0.65 5.39
CA ASP A 293 19.82 -1.93 5.67
C ASP A 293 18.89 -2.84 6.48
N ALA A 294 18.80 -4.11 6.07
CA ALA A 294 17.99 -5.15 6.71
C ALA A 294 16.50 -4.78 6.89
N VAL A 295 15.96 -3.84 6.11
CA VAL A 295 14.52 -3.58 6.09
C VAL A 295 13.76 -4.78 5.52
N THR A 296 12.48 -4.92 5.90
CA THR A 296 11.59 -5.93 5.35
C THR A 296 10.36 -5.26 4.72
N GLY A 297 10.21 -5.43 3.41
CA GLY A 297 9.14 -4.77 2.63
C GLY A 297 8.69 -5.62 1.44
N ASN A 298 8.46 -6.93 1.68
CA ASN A 298 8.07 -7.87 0.65
C ASN A 298 6.64 -7.62 0.16
N ALA A 299 6.39 -7.93 -1.11
CA ALA A 299 5.02 -8.14 -1.59
C ALA A 299 4.39 -9.34 -0.89
N GLY A 300 3.11 -9.25 -0.57
CA GLY A 300 2.35 -10.24 0.21
C GLY A 300 2.16 -11.60 -0.45
N TYR A 301 3.23 -12.21 -0.95
CA TYR A 301 3.30 -13.57 -1.48
C TYR A 301 4.12 -14.50 -0.59
N GLY A 302 4.53 -14.03 0.58
CA GLY A 302 5.52 -14.69 1.41
C GLY A 302 5.11 -16.09 1.85
N SER A 303 6.04 -17.03 1.70
CA SER A 303 5.96 -18.36 2.28
C SER A 303 6.23 -18.37 3.80
N ASP A 304 6.63 -17.24 4.37
CA ASP A 304 6.89 -17.12 5.80
C ASP A 304 5.60 -16.77 6.55
N ALA A 305 4.90 -17.84 6.93
CA ALA A 305 3.67 -17.80 7.72
C ALA A 305 3.85 -17.23 9.14
N SER A 306 5.01 -16.69 9.46
CA SER A 306 5.35 -16.25 10.82
C SER A 306 5.11 -14.76 11.08
N LEU A 307 4.73 -13.99 10.07
CA LEU A 307 4.52 -12.56 10.21
C LEU A 307 3.05 -12.22 9.98
N ASP A 308 2.31 -12.00 11.05
CA ASP A 308 0.94 -11.45 11.07
C ASP A 308 0.85 -10.04 10.44
N TRP A 309 1.95 -9.55 9.86
CA TRP A 309 2.15 -8.20 9.35
C TRP A 309 2.12 -8.08 7.82
N GLU A 310 2.05 -9.20 7.07
CA GLU A 310 1.93 -9.17 5.62
C GLU A 310 0.44 -9.18 5.23
N PRO A 311 -0.21 -8.02 5.09
CA PRO A 311 -1.61 -8.00 4.69
C PRO A 311 -1.75 -8.58 3.29
N LEU A 312 -2.77 -9.38 3.09
CA LEU A 312 -3.08 -9.96 1.79
C LEU A 312 -3.30 -8.85 0.75
N GLY A 313 -2.64 -8.96 -0.40
CA GLY A 313 -2.80 -8.00 -1.50
C GLY A 313 -1.93 -6.76 -1.43
N PHE A 314 -1.02 -6.64 -0.47
CA PHE A 314 -0.02 -5.57 -0.56
C PHE A 314 0.94 -5.80 -1.72
N ALA A 315 1.18 -4.74 -2.47
CA ALA A 315 2.37 -4.62 -3.30
C ALA A 315 3.61 -4.60 -2.39
N GLY A 316 4.78 -4.87 -2.95
CA GLY A 316 6.04 -4.54 -2.28
C GLY A 316 6.16 -3.03 -2.05
N VAL A 317 7.24 -2.62 -1.41
CA VAL A 317 7.54 -1.18 -1.23
C VAL A 317 7.58 -0.50 -2.58
N ASP A 318 6.98 0.69 -2.68
CA ASP A 318 6.96 1.49 -3.90
C ASP A 318 8.01 2.62 -3.81
N PHE A 319 9.04 2.53 -4.65
CA PHE A 319 10.07 3.54 -4.85
C PHE A 319 9.99 4.16 -6.26
N THR A 320 8.83 4.15 -6.90
CA THR A 320 8.66 4.69 -8.26
C THR A 320 9.12 6.14 -8.34
N GLY A 321 10.07 6.43 -9.24
CA GLY A 321 10.60 7.79 -9.45
C GLY A 321 11.37 8.39 -8.26
N THR A 322 11.66 7.60 -7.22
CA THR A 322 12.37 8.07 -6.00
C THR A 322 13.84 8.35 -6.28
N SER A 323 14.39 9.40 -5.66
CA SER A 323 15.81 9.73 -5.71
C SER A 323 16.58 8.98 -4.63
N LEU A 324 17.26 7.87 -4.99
CA LEU A 324 17.96 6.95 -4.10
C LEU A 324 19.48 6.92 -4.35
N GLN A 325 20.06 7.99 -4.89
CA GLN A 325 21.49 8.03 -5.19
C GLN A 325 22.33 7.80 -3.93
N GLY A 326 23.22 6.79 -3.98
CA GLY A 326 24.07 6.42 -2.86
C GLY A 326 23.35 5.81 -1.66
N ALA A 327 22.06 5.47 -1.78
CA ALA A 327 21.31 4.78 -0.73
C ALA A 327 21.87 3.37 -0.48
N ARG A 328 21.63 2.84 0.72
CA ARG A 328 22.07 1.52 1.15
C ARG A 328 20.88 0.64 1.45
N PHE A 329 20.90 -0.58 0.89
CA PHE A 329 19.90 -1.63 1.06
C PHE A 329 20.55 -2.97 1.42
N GLN A 330 21.61 -2.94 2.22
CA GLN A 330 22.35 -4.14 2.54
C GLN A 330 21.46 -5.14 3.29
N ASP A 331 21.43 -6.40 2.80
CA ASP A 331 20.64 -7.49 3.37
C ASP A 331 19.13 -7.20 3.48
N ALA A 332 18.62 -6.23 2.71
CA ALA A 332 17.20 -5.87 2.69
C ALA A 332 16.34 -6.97 2.05
N ARG A 333 15.14 -7.19 2.56
CA ARG A 333 14.15 -8.12 2.02
C ARG A 333 13.07 -7.34 1.27
N LEU A 334 13.20 -7.24 -0.04
CA LEU A 334 12.42 -6.36 -0.91
C LEU A 334 11.81 -7.10 -2.11
N ARG A 335 11.29 -8.30 -1.86
CA ARG A 335 10.63 -9.11 -2.91
C ARG A 335 9.43 -8.37 -3.47
N GLY A 336 9.39 -8.25 -4.81
CA GLY A 336 8.33 -7.54 -5.51
C GLY A 336 8.29 -6.03 -5.28
N ALA A 337 9.37 -5.43 -4.74
CA ALA A 337 9.47 -3.98 -4.61
C ALA A 337 9.53 -3.30 -5.99
N VAL A 338 8.98 -2.09 -6.07
CA VAL A 338 8.89 -1.32 -7.31
C VAL A 338 9.92 -0.20 -7.30
N PHE A 339 10.90 -0.27 -8.19
CA PHE A 339 11.92 0.77 -8.43
C PHE A 339 11.78 1.38 -9.84
N GLN A 340 10.55 1.38 -10.38
CA GLN A 340 10.32 1.92 -11.71
C GLN A 340 10.76 3.38 -11.78
N ASP A 341 11.56 3.74 -12.80
CA ASP A 341 12.08 5.09 -13.03
C ASP A 341 12.86 5.69 -11.84
N ALA A 342 13.24 4.88 -10.84
CA ALA A 342 14.01 5.32 -9.67
C ALA A 342 15.47 5.65 -10.02
N LEU A 343 16.05 6.59 -9.27
CA LEU A 343 17.44 7.03 -9.44
C LEU A 343 18.34 6.38 -8.36
N LEU A 344 18.99 5.26 -8.70
CA LEU A 344 19.79 4.42 -7.79
C LEU A 344 21.30 4.50 -8.08
N GLN A 345 21.79 5.57 -8.70
CA GLN A 345 23.19 5.69 -9.05
C GLN A 345 24.07 5.52 -7.80
N ARG A 346 25.04 4.61 -7.88
CA ARG A 346 25.97 4.28 -6.79
C ARG A 346 25.30 3.77 -5.50
N ALA A 347 24.06 3.32 -5.56
CA ALA A 347 23.42 2.65 -4.43
C ALA A 347 24.04 1.28 -4.16
N SER A 348 23.97 0.81 -2.92
CA SER A 348 24.40 -0.53 -2.52
C SER A 348 23.20 -1.39 -2.20
N LEU A 349 22.96 -2.44 -3.01
CA LEU A 349 21.92 -3.44 -2.81
C LEU A 349 22.54 -4.82 -2.48
N ASN A 350 23.69 -4.81 -1.82
CA ASN A 350 24.45 -6.03 -1.54
C ASN A 350 23.67 -6.94 -0.58
N GLY A 351 23.61 -8.24 -0.93
CA GLY A 351 22.91 -9.25 -0.14
C GLY A 351 21.39 -9.13 -0.13
N ALA A 352 20.80 -8.15 -0.82
CA ALA A 352 19.35 -7.93 -0.82
C ALA A 352 18.57 -9.04 -1.55
N ASP A 353 17.41 -9.44 -1.02
CA ASP A 353 16.43 -10.28 -1.74
C ASP A 353 15.51 -9.38 -2.57
N LEU A 354 15.78 -9.33 -3.87
CA LEU A 354 15.06 -8.55 -4.88
C LEU A 354 14.28 -9.45 -5.84
N THR A 355 13.93 -10.65 -5.39
CA THR A 355 13.09 -11.58 -6.17
C THR A 355 11.81 -10.87 -6.63
N ASP A 356 11.46 -10.97 -7.92
CA ASP A 356 10.29 -10.32 -8.52
C ASP A 356 10.28 -8.78 -8.42
N ALA A 357 11.39 -8.10 -8.12
CA ALA A 357 11.46 -6.64 -8.05
C ALA A 357 11.43 -6.01 -9.46
N TYR A 358 10.90 -4.78 -9.56
CA TYR A 358 10.72 -4.07 -10.83
C TYR A 358 11.66 -2.88 -10.94
N PHE A 359 12.70 -2.98 -11.76
CA PHE A 359 13.66 -1.91 -12.08
C PHE A 359 13.43 -1.29 -13.48
N VAL A 360 12.20 -1.41 -14.00
CA VAL A 360 11.87 -0.92 -15.35
C VAL A 360 12.18 0.57 -15.45
N GLY A 361 13.03 0.98 -16.41
CA GLY A 361 13.43 2.38 -16.60
C GLY A 361 14.33 2.97 -15.51
N ALA A 362 14.69 2.22 -14.46
CA ALA A 362 15.50 2.71 -13.36
C ALA A 362 16.95 3.05 -13.80
N ASN A 363 17.56 4.02 -13.14
CA ASN A 363 18.98 4.30 -13.31
C ASN A 363 19.80 3.70 -12.16
N VAL A 364 20.36 2.51 -12.39
CA VAL A 364 21.22 1.81 -11.42
C VAL A 364 22.70 1.96 -11.73
N SER A 365 23.11 2.94 -12.55
CA SER A 365 24.49 3.09 -12.98
C SER A 365 25.46 3.17 -11.80
N GLY A 366 26.50 2.30 -11.83
CA GLY A 366 27.49 2.20 -10.78
C GLY A 366 26.97 1.67 -9.43
N ALA A 367 25.75 1.15 -9.37
CA ALA A 367 25.23 0.48 -8.18
C ALA A 367 25.89 -0.89 -7.99
N SER A 368 25.86 -1.41 -6.76
CA SER A 368 26.37 -2.73 -6.41
C SER A 368 25.22 -3.68 -6.05
N PHE A 369 25.22 -4.87 -6.66
CA PHE A 369 24.30 -5.97 -6.40
C PHE A 369 25.05 -7.24 -5.95
N GLU A 370 26.19 -7.08 -5.29
CA GLU A 370 27.00 -8.19 -4.83
C GLU A 370 26.21 -9.07 -3.87
N GLY A 371 26.08 -10.38 -4.20
CA GLY A 371 25.31 -11.33 -3.38
C GLY A 371 23.80 -11.13 -3.37
N ALA A 372 23.25 -10.17 -4.12
CA ALA A 372 21.81 -9.96 -4.21
C ALA A 372 21.11 -11.08 -5.01
N CYS A 373 19.92 -11.49 -4.56
CA CYS A 373 19.03 -12.41 -5.28
C CYS A 373 18.18 -11.60 -6.28
N LEU A 374 18.35 -11.88 -7.58
CA LEU A 374 17.67 -11.18 -8.68
C LEU A 374 16.70 -12.10 -9.45
N ILE A 375 16.22 -13.18 -8.84
CA ILE A 375 15.28 -14.12 -9.48
C ILE A 375 14.06 -13.37 -9.99
N ARG A 376 13.85 -13.36 -11.33
CA ARG A 376 12.78 -12.67 -12.03
C ARG A 376 12.71 -11.16 -11.77
N ALA A 377 13.76 -10.52 -11.28
CA ALA A 377 13.84 -9.08 -11.22
C ALA A 377 13.87 -8.50 -12.64
N ASP A 378 13.05 -7.47 -12.90
CA ASP A 378 12.87 -6.90 -14.24
C ASP A 378 13.67 -5.60 -14.41
N PHE A 379 14.74 -5.66 -15.20
CA PHE A 379 15.58 -4.53 -15.57
C PHE A 379 15.30 -3.99 -16.98
N THR A 380 14.11 -4.25 -17.54
CA THR A 380 13.75 -3.79 -18.88
C THR A 380 13.90 -2.27 -18.98
N GLY A 381 14.75 -1.80 -19.90
CA GLY A 381 15.01 -0.38 -20.11
C GLY A 381 15.82 0.32 -19.01
N ALA A 382 16.32 -0.40 -18.01
CA ALA A 382 17.16 0.17 -16.95
C ALA A 382 18.54 0.56 -17.46
N ASN A 383 19.11 1.64 -16.93
CA ASN A 383 20.52 2.01 -17.15
C ASN A 383 21.40 1.23 -16.16
N VAL A 384 22.08 0.20 -16.65
CA VAL A 384 22.97 -0.68 -15.87
C VAL A 384 24.47 -0.39 -16.07
N GLN A 385 24.84 0.78 -16.57
CA GLN A 385 26.23 1.14 -16.86
C GLN A 385 27.12 1.03 -15.61
N GLY A 386 28.21 0.28 -15.71
CA GLY A 386 29.18 0.12 -14.61
C GLY A 386 28.71 -0.81 -13.49
N VAL A 387 27.61 -1.52 -13.68
CA VAL A 387 27.15 -2.55 -12.73
C VAL A 387 27.78 -3.89 -13.05
N MET A 388 28.30 -4.58 -12.02
CA MET A 388 28.90 -5.91 -12.12
C MET A 388 27.87 -6.96 -11.70
N PHE A 389 27.24 -7.62 -12.67
CA PHE A 389 26.37 -8.78 -12.42
C PHE A 389 27.12 -10.11 -12.63
N THR A 390 26.83 -11.10 -11.81
CA THR A 390 27.30 -12.46 -12.02
C THR A 390 26.55 -13.11 -13.20
N ASP A 391 27.10 -14.20 -13.74
CA ASP A 391 26.44 -14.96 -14.82
C ASP A 391 25.09 -15.58 -14.35
N GLU A 392 24.98 -15.88 -13.06
CA GLU A 392 23.74 -16.38 -12.45
C GLU A 392 22.68 -15.27 -12.39
N GLN A 393 23.02 -14.11 -11.85
CA GLN A 393 22.14 -12.94 -11.82
C GLN A 393 21.63 -12.55 -13.21
N ARG A 394 22.50 -12.61 -14.25
CA ARG A 394 22.12 -12.31 -15.63
C ARG A 394 21.13 -13.32 -16.22
N ARG A 395 21.20 -14.58 -15.79
CA ARG A 395 20.28 -15.65 -16.27
C ARG A 395 18.93 -15.61 -15.56
N GLU A 396 18.91 -15.16 -14.31
CA GLU A 396 17.72 -15.15 -13.46
C GLU A 396 16.87 -13.90 -13.60
N ALA A 397 17.51 -12.77 -13.93
CA ALA A 397 16.85 -11.47 -14.13
C ALA A 397 16.35 -11.31 -15.57
N ILE A 398 15.32 -10.49 -15.74
CA ILE A 398 14.74 -10.09 -17.02
C ILE A 398 15.44 -8.80 -17.48
N GLY A 399 15.75 -8.71 -18.78
CA GLY A 399 16.34 -7.48 -19.38
C GLY A 399 17.84 -7.31 -19.17
N LEU A 400 18.54 -8.28 -18.54
CA LEU A 400 19.99 -8.32 -18.40
C LEU A 400 20.70 -9.25 -19.40
N GLU A 401 19.99 -9.73 -20.43
CA GLU A 401 20.57 -10.60 -21.45
C GLU A 401 21.81 -9.96 -22.09
N CYS A 402 22.84 -10.76 -22.34
CA CYS A 402 24.10 -10.33 -22.91
C CYS A 402 23.90 -9.53 -24.20
N VAL A 403 23.96 -8.21 -24.13
CA VAL A 403 24.37 -7.43 -25.29
C VAL A 403 25.84 -7.78 -25.51
N SER A 404 26.15 -8.50 -26.57
CA SER A 404 27.53 -8.82 -26.98
C SER A 404 28.38 -7.55 -26.89
N PRO A 405 29.67 -7.63 -26.46
CA PRO A 405 30.52 -6.44 -26.25
C PRO A 405 30.73 -5.54 -27.46
N GLU A 406 30.15 -5.87 -28.61
CA GLU A 406 30.39 -5.19 -29.89
C GLU A 406 29.47 -3.99 -30.17
N VAL A 407 28.57 -3.58 -29.30
CA VAL A 407 27.65 -2.44 -29.53
C VAL A 407 27.88 -1.29 -28.55
N PHE A 408 29.08 -1.16 -27.98
CA PHE A 408 29.45 0.10 -27.31
C PHE A 408 30.02 1.11 -28.33
N HIS A 409 29.20 1.60 -29.23
CA HIS A 409 29.49 2.81 -29.95
C HIS A 409 28.75 3.98 -29.32
N SER A 410 29.53 4.75 -28.58
CA SER A 410 29.43 6.19 -28.33
C SER A 410 28.01 6.79 -28.26
N TRP A 411 27.51 6.94 -27.05
CA TRP A 411 26.60 8.06 -26.79
C TRP A 411 27.47 9.33 -26.70
N GLU A 412 27.59 10.04 -27.83
CA GLU A 412 28.13 11.40 -27.83
C GLU A 412 27.12 12.30 -27.12
N GLU A 413 27.58 12.95 -26.06
CA GLU A 413 26.86 14.10 -25.50
C GLU A 413 26.60 15.12 -26.62
N PRO A 414 25.41 15.75 -26.70
CA PRO A 414 25.23 16.85 -27.62
C PRO A 414 26.17 17.99 -27.21
N SER A 415 27.24 18.18 -28.00
CA SER A 415 28.17 19.25 -27.86
C SER A 415 27.46 20.60 -27.90
N THR A 416 27.51 21.33 -26.78
CA THR A 416 27.24 22.76 -26.77
C THR A 416 28.33 23.49 -27.55
N SER A 417 28.12 23.70 -28.84
CA SER A 417 28.90 24.69 -29.60
C SER A 417 28.08 25.97 -29.73
N SER A 418 28.47 26.95 -28.93
CA SER A 418 28.13 28.34 -29.15
C SER A 418 28.65 28.78 -30.51
N GLN A 419 27.80 29.17 -31.41
CA GLN A 419 28.10 30.18 -32.45
C GLN A 419 26.92 31.13 -32.59
N ALA A 420 27.17 32.33 -32.07
CA ALA A 420 26.41 33.52 -32.42
C ALA A 420 26.42 33.76 -33.91
N ARG A 421 25.28 33.98 -34.52
CA ARG A 421 25.16 34.86 -35.71
C ARG A 421 23.80 35.56 -35.70
N ASP A 422 23.90 36.86 -35.66
CA ASP A 422 22.87 37.88 -35.92
C ASP A 422 22.00 37.54 -37.12
N GLY A 423 20.74 37.88 -37.04
CA GLY A 423 19.81 37.82 -38.15
C GLY A 423 18.41 38.25 -37.76
N VAL A 424 18.22 39.55 -37.60
CA VAL A 424 16.93 40.24 -37.53
C VAL A 424 16.02 39.82 -38.65
N ARG A 425 14.79 39.38 -38.38
CA ARG A 425 13.59 39.69 -39.16
C ARG A 425 12.32 39.54 -38.30
N LYS A 426 11.66 40.67 -38.13
CA LYS A 426 10.26 40.86 -37.70
C LYS A 426 9.28 40.20 -38.71
N ARG A 427 8.21 39.66 -38.21
CA ARG A 427 6.82 39.69 -38.71
C ARG A 427 5.92 39.12 -37.63
N GLU A 428 5.17 39.95 -36.90
CA GLU A 428 3.78 40.42 -37.12
C GLU A 428 2.80 39.26 -37.20
N TRP A 429 2.07 39.12 -36.14
CA TRP A 429 0.65 39.09 -35.82
C TRP A 429 -0.31 38.76 -36.99
N LEU A 430 -1.22 37.80 -36.78
CA LEU A 430 -2.68 38.01 -36.75
C LEU A 430 -3.45 36.68 -36.67
N HIS A 431 -4.42 36.70 -35.78
CA HIS A 431 -5.64 35.91 -35.54
C HIS A 431 -5.56 34.62 -34.76
#